data_416137d09c1e936125038aafa414f658
#
_entry.id   416137d09c1e936125038aafa414f658
#
_cell.length_a   1.000
_cell.length_b   1.000
_cell.length_c   1.000
_cell.angle_alpha   90.00
_cell.angle_beta   90.00
_cell.angle_gamma   90.00
#
_symmetry.space_group_name_H-M   'P 1'
#
loop_
_entity.id
_entity.type
_entity.pdbx_description
1 polymer ?
#
loop_
_entity_poly.entity_id
_entity_poly.type
_entity_poly.pdbx_seq_one_letter_code
_entity_poly.pdbx_strand_id
1 'polypeptide(L)'
;TRVTGITNEDVAGHSLDWEYISNLINHADIIVAHNASFDRAFMDRYLPLSKDKVWVCSVNDINWPQRGFGARGQEILCIWHGFYYESHRAMSDVDALIHLVTIDVEGLNKSSVELLANAKKPSYTIAAVNSPFETKDLLKSRRYRWNPEKRYWWKKVLIEEIDIEKEWMADNIYNGHFQGKVDEIGLTEKYKS
;
A
#
# COMPACT_ATOMS: atom_id res chain seq x y z
N THR A 1 -0.04 -0.48 24.69
CA THR A 1 -1.10 -0.58 25.70
C THR A 1 -2.36 0.20 25.31
N ARG A 2 -2.25 1.48 24.94
CA ARG A 2 -3.44 2.32 24.67
C ARG A 2 -4.31 1.84 23.48
N VAL A 3 -3.71 1.27 22.46
CA VAL A 3 -4.42 0.81 21.24
C VAL A 3 -4.74 -0.66 21.31
N THR A 4 -3.74 -1.50 21.62
CA THR A 4 -3.86 -2.96 21.62
C THR A 4 -4.31 -3.56 22.94
N GLY A 5 -4.24 -2.80 24.03
CA GLY A 5 -4.42 -3.31 25.41
C GLY A 5 -3.29 -4.21 25.92
N ILE A 6 -2.31 -4.56 25.09
CA ILE A 6 -1.17 -5.42 25.47
C ILE A 6 -0.19 -4.62 26.32
N THR A 7 0.17 -5.14 27.48
CA THR A 7 1.14 -4.53 28.41
C THR A 7 2.54 -5.12 28.23
N ASN A 8 3.54 -4.51 28.88
CA ASN A 8 4.89 -5.06 28.90
C ASN A 8 4.94 -6.39 29.65
N GLU A 9 4.10 -6.56 30.67
CA GLU A 9 3.96 -7.78 31.44
C GLU A 9 3.42 -8.93 30.60
N ASP A 10 2.47 -8.64 29.69
CA ASP A 10 1.88 -9.63 28.79
C ASP A 10 2.90 -10.21 27.79
N VAL A 11 3.97 -9.47 27.47
CA VAL A 11 5.01 -9.91 26.54
C VAL A 11 6.30 -10.33 27.23
N ALA A 12 6.42 -10.13 28.54
CA ALA A 12 7.63 -10.47 29.27
C ALA A 12 7.89 -11.99 29.24
N GLY A 13 9.10 -12.38 28.87
CA GLY A 13 9.48 -13.78 28.73
C GLY A 13 8.99 -14.50 27.49
N HIS A 14 8.21 -13.83 26.64
CA HIS A 14 7.81 -14.36 25.35
C HIS A 14 8.81 -13.99 24.25
N SER A 15 9.07 -14.91 23.34
CA SER A 15 9.88 -14.70 22.16
C SER A 15 9.14 -15.20 20.91
N LEU A 16 9.43 -14.61 19.77
CA LEU A 16 8.90 -15.07 18.50
C LEU A 16 9.65 -16.33 18.04
N ASP A 17 8.92 -17.28 17.53
CA ASP A 17 9.50 -18.44 16.81
C ASP A 17 9.90 -18.00 15.39
N TRP A 18 11.11 -17.49 15.28
CA TRP A 18 11.64 -16.98 14.02
C TRP A 18 11.85 -18.06 12.97
N GLU A 19 12.09 -19.31 13.37
CA GLU A 19 12.22 -20.43 12.45
C GLU A 19 10.87 -20.73 11.81
N TYR A 20 9.82 -20.84 12.61
CA TYR A 20 8.46 -21.04 12.11
C TYR A 20 8.00 -19.91 11.20
N ILE A 21 8.21 -18.64 11.61
CA ILE A 21 7.85 -17.46 10.81
C ILE A 21 8.64 -17.45 9.49
N SER A 22 9.94 -17.75 9.52
CA SER A 22 10.77 -17.83 8.32
C SER A 22 10.26 -18.89 7.35
N ASN A 23 9.87 -20.05 7.86
CA ASN A 23 9.29 -21.11 7.05
C ASN A 23 7.98 -20.69 6.39
N LEU A 24 7.07 -20.05 7.12
CA LEU A 24 5.82 -19.52 6.55
C LEU A 24 6.10 -18.52 5.43
N ILE A 25 6.97 -17.55 5.67
CA ILE A 25 7.32 -16.53 4.68
C ILE A 25 8.05 -17.14 3.48
N ASN A 26 8.91 -18.13 3.70
CA ASN A 26 9.63 -18.79 2.62
C ASN A 26 8.69 -19.49 1.63
N HIS A 27 7.64 -20.14 2.12
CA HIS A 27 6.65 -20.85 1.31
C HIS A 27 5.57 -19.94 0.72
N ALA A 28 5.48 -18.69 1.16
CA ALA A 28 4.52 -17.74 0.62
C ALA A 28 5.02 -17.15 -0.71
N ASP A 29 4.20 -17.17 -1.75
CA ASP A 29 4.46 -16.46 -3.01
C ASP A 29 4.18 -14.96 -2.86
N ILE A 30 3.16 -14.62 -2.06
CA ILE A 30 2.66 -13.25 -1.87
C ILE A 30 2.36 -13.03 -0.38
N ILE A 31 2.70 -11.86 0.13
CA ILE A 31 2.32 -11.42 1.47
C ILE A 31 1.26 -10.33 1.32
N VAL A 32 0.09 -10.55 1.91
CA VAL A 32 -1.02 -9.59 1.89
C VAL A 32 -1.14 -8.91 3.25
N ALA A 33 -1.24 -7.60 3.24
CA ALA A 33 -1.51 -6.82 4.44
C ALA A 33 -2.49 -5.67 4.17
N HIS A 34 -3.17 -5.20 5.21
CA HIS A 34 -3.94 -3.97 5.16
C HIS A 34 -3.05 -2.79 5.55
N ASN A 35 -2.72 -1.90 4.60
CA ASN A 35 -1.67 -0.88 4.73
C ASN A 35 -0.25 -1.47 4.76
N ALA A 36 0.07 -2.30 3.76
CA ALA A 36 1.27 -3.12 3.67
C ALA A 36 2.61 -2.41 3.93
N SER A 37 2.73 -1.10 3.67
CA SER A 37 3.97 -0.36 3.99
C SER A 37 4.29 -0.33 5.47
N PHE A 38 3.26 -0.40 6.33
CA PHE A 38 3.45 -0.45 7.79
C PHE A 38 4.02 -1.81 8.22
N ASP A 39 3.36 -2.89 7.83
CA ASP A 39 3.75 -4.26 8.22
C ASP A 39 5.08 -4.62 7.59
N ARG A 40 5.29 -4.25 6.32
CA ARG A 40 6.52 -4.52 5.60
C ARG A 40 7.74 -3.88 6.26
N ALA A 41 7.63 -2.66 6.77
CA ALA A 41 8.73 -1.98 7.44
C ALA A 41 9.24 -2.75 8.66
N PHE A 42 8.33 -3.38 9.42
CA PHE A 42 8.69 -4.25 10.53
C PHE A 42 9.28 -5.57 10.05
N MET A 43 8.61 -6.25 9.10
CA MET A 43 9.07 -7.53 8.59
C MET A 43 10.45 -7.43 7.95
N ASP A 44 10.69 -6.44 7.10
CA ASP A 44 11.98 -6.25 6.41
C ASP A 44 13.14 -5.96 7.38
N ARG A 45 12.84 -5.41 8.57
CA ARG A 45 13.83 -5.15 9.62
C ARG A 45 14.28 -6.44 10.32
N TYR A 46 13.33 -7.31 10.66
CA TYR A 46 13.58 -8.48 11.48
C TYR A 46 13.76 -9.77 10.68
N LEU A 47 13.22 -9.81 9.47
CA LEU A 47 13.24 -10.96 8.59
C LEU A 47 13.66 -10.54 7.17
N PRO A 48 14.98 -10.53 6.87
CA PRO A 48 15.49 -10.09 5.56
C PRO A 48 14.87 -10.79 4.37
N LEU A 49 14.45 -12.06 4.53
CA LEU A 49 13.74 -12.85 3.53
C LEU A 49 12.46 -12.15 3.01
N SER A 50 11.80 -11.35 3.82
CA SER A 50 10.57 -10.63 3.43
C SER A 50 10.83 -9.57 2.34
N LYS A 51 12.08 -9.09 2.20
CA LYS A 51 12.48 -8.09 1.20
C LYS A 51 12.33 -8.57 -0.23
N ASP A 52 12.47 -9.88 -0.44
CA ASP A 52 12.41 -10.52 -1.74
C ASP A 52 11.01 -11.03 -2.10
N LYS A 53 10.06 -10.87 -1.18
CA LYS A 53 8.67 -11.27 -1.39
C LYS A 53 7.84 -10.18 -2.08
N VAL A 54 6.85 -10.62 -2.83
CA VAL A 54 5.83 -9.74 -3.38
C VAL A 54 4.86 -9.37 -2.27
N TRP A 55 4.79 -8.08 -1.95
CA TRP A 55 3.84 -7.53 -1.00
C TRP A 55 2.64 -6.91 -1.71
N VAL A 56 1.47 -7.13 -1.17
CA VAL A 56 0.20 -6.67 -1.72
C VAL A 56 -0.60 -5.96 -0.62
N CYS A 57 -1.22 -4.87 -0.97
CA CYS A 57 -1.90 -3.99 -0.02
C CYS A 57 -3.40 -3.93 -0.31
N SER A 58 -4.24 -4.43 0.57
CA SER A 58 -5.68 -4.37 0.40
C SER A 58 -6.24 -2.94 0.42
N VAL A 59 -5.49 -1.95 0.95
CA VAL A 59 -5.87 -0.52 0.87
C VAL A 59 -5.64 0.07 -0.53
N ASN A 60 -4.53 -0.33 -1.18
CA ASN A 60 -4.05 0.34 -2.40
C ASN A 60 -4.18 -0.50 -3.67
N ASP A 61 -4.21 -1.84 -3.56
CA ASP A 61 -4.32 -2.74 -4.70
C ASP A 61 -5.77 -3.20 -4.95
N ILE A 62 -6.75 -2.64 -4.22
CA ILE A 62 -8.19 -2.79 -4.45
C ILE A 62 -8.77 -1.40 -4.65
N ASN A 63 -9.57 -1.22 -5.70
CA ASN A 63 -10.27 0.05 -5.96
C ASN A 63 -11.59 0.11 -5.20
N TRP A 64 -11.52 0.34 -3.90
CA TRP A 64 -12.68 0.44 -3.01
C TRP A 64 -13.72 1.46 -3.48
N PRO A 65 -13.36 2.67 -3.96
CA PRO A 65 -14.32 3.62 -4.51
C PRO A 65 -15.12 3.06 -5.69
N GLN A 66 -14.48 2.34 -6.61
CA GLN A 66 -15.18 1.72 -7.75
C GLN A 66 -16.13 0.61 -7.29
N ARG A 67 -15.85 -0.01 -6.14
CA ARG A 67 -16.71 -0.99 -5.48
C ARG A 67 -17.83 -0.35 -4.65
N GLY A 68 -17.96 0.98 -4.62
CA GLY A 68 -18.98 1.72 -3.89
C GLY A 68 -18.59 2.10 -2.45
N PHE A 69 -17.34 1.88 -2.04
CA PHE A 69 -16.88 2.16 -0.66
C PHE A 69 -16.06 3.44 -0.60
N GLY A 70 -16.55 4.46 0.10
CA GLY A 70 -15.89 5.78 0.21
C GLY A 70 -14.72 5.84 1.18
N ALA A 71 -14.52 4.82 2.01
CA ALA A 71 -13.40 4.71 2.96
C ALA A 71 -12.61 3.42 2.69
N ARG A 72 -11.39 3.38 3.24
CA ARG A 72 -10.45 2.26 3.03
C ARG A 72 -9.95 1.64 4.33
N GLY A 73 -10.42 2.11 5.49
CA GLY A 73 -10.10 1.52 6.79
C GLY A 73 -10.74 0.15 6.92
N GLN A 74 -9.99 -0.83 7.43
CA GLN A 74 -10.42 -2.23 7.51
C GLN A 74 -11.72 -2.38 8.29
N GLU A 75 -11.82 -1.75 9.44
CA GLU A 75 -13.01 -1.80 10.30
C GLU A 75 -14.26 -1.29 9.57
N ILE A 76 -14.17 -0.14 8.90
CA ILE A 76 -15.29 0.44 8.13
C ILE A 76 -15.67 -0.46 6.96
N LEU A 77 -14.67 -0.99 6.23
CA LEU A 77 -14.93 -1.93 5.14
C LEU A 77 -15.64 -3.18 5.63
N CYS A 78 -15.22 -3.72 6.78
CA CYS A 78 -15.85 -4.89 7.39
C CYS A 78 -17.31 -4.62 7.75
N ILE A 79 -17.60 -3.47 8.39
CA ILE A 79 -18.96 -3.05 8.74
C ILE A 79 -19.84 -2.96 7.48
N TRP A 80 -19.34 -2.36 6.40
CA TRP A 80 -20.08 -2.25 5.12
C TRP A 80 -20.28 -3.59 4.43
N HIS A 81 -19.42 -4.60 4.71
CA HIS A 81 -19.59 -5.97 4.24
C HIS A 81 -20.44 -6.83 5.21
N GLY A 82 -21.03 -6.21 6.22
CA GLY A 82 -22.01 -6.85 7.11
C GLY A 82 -21.40 -7.64 8.27
N PHE A 83 -20.14 -7.41 8.63
CA PHE A 83 -19.53 -8.06 9.80
C PHE A 83 -18.73 -7.09 10.65
N TYR A 84 -18.60 -7.45 11.93
CA TYR A 84 -17.84 -6.71 12.93
C TYR A 84 -16.78 -7.61 13.55
N TYR A 85 -15.67 -7.02 13.93
CA TYR A 85 -14.60 -7.70 14.66
C TYR A 85 -13.94 -6.76 15.66
N GLU A 86 -13.27 -7.30 16.66
CA GLU A 86 -12.49 -6.52 17.62
C GLU A 86 -11.16 -6.11 16.98
N SER A 87 -11.06 -4.84 16.56
CA SER A 87 -9.88 -4.29 15.91
C SER A 87 -8.68 -4.13 16.86
N HIS A 88 -7.50 -4.01 16.29
CA HIS A 88 -6.22 -3.85 16.99
C HIS A 88 -5.77 -5.08 17.80
N ARG A 89 -6.26 -6.25 17.42
CA ARG A 89 -5.76 -7.56 17.82
C ARG A 89 -5.27 -8.28 16.55
N ALA A 90 -3.95 -8.50 16.45
CA ALA A 90 -3.32 -8.94 15.23
C ALA A 90 -4.01 -10.13 14.54
N MET A 91 -4.40 -11.17 15.30
CA MET A 91 -5.11 -12.31 14.70
C MET A 91 -6.52 -11.94 14.26
N SER A 92 -7.26 -11.13 15.03
CA SER A 92 -8.59 -10.65 14.64
C SER A 92 -8.51 -9.78 13.37
N ASP A 93 -7.48 -8.93 13.27
CA ASP A 93 -7.25 -8.10 12.08
C ASP A 93 -6.92 -8.97 10.85
N VAL A 94 -6.13 -10.04 11.01
CA VAL A 94 -5.81 -10.98 9.93
C VAL A 94 -7.05 -11.76 9.49
N ASP A 95 -7.81 -12.32 10.42
CA ASP A 95 -9.05 -13.06 10.13
C ASP A 95 -10.08 -12.16 9.43
N ALA A 96 -10.23 -10.93 9.90
CA ALA A 96 -11.09 -9.91 9.27
C ALA A 96 -10.62 -9.57 7.87
N LEU A 97 -9.30 -9.45 7.63
CA LEU A 97 -8.75 -9.22 6.30
C LEU A 97 -9.03 -10.39 5.36
N ILE A 98 -8.80 -11.63 5.81
CA ILE A 98 -9.10 -12.83 5.02
C ILE A 98 -10.59 -12.84 4.63
N HIS A 99 -11.47 -12.61 5.59
CA HIS A 99 -12.91 -12.55 5.32
C HIS A 99 -13.25 -11.45 4.31
N LEU A 100 -12.74 -10.24 4.52
CA LEU A 100 -12.99 -9.07 3.67
C LEU A 100 -12.58 -9.29 2.21
N VAL A 101 -11.46 -9.97 1.96
CA VAL A 101 -10.97 -10.17 0.59
C VAL A 101 -11.58 -11.41 -0.09
N THR A 102 -12.19 -12.32 0.68
CA THR A 102 -12.76 -13.57 0.17
C THR A 102 -14.29 -13.60 0.14
N ILE A 103 -14.95 -12.67 0.83
CA ILE A 103 -16.42 -12.60 0.87
C ILE A 103 -17.01 -12.41 -0.52
N ASP A 104 -18.09 -13.11 -0.81
CA ASP A 104 -18.88 -12.89 -2.01
C ASP A 104 -19.84 -11.71 -1.79
N VAL A 105 -19.76 -10.73 -2.68
CA VAL A 105 -20.69 -9.60 -2.72
C VAL A 105 -21.46 -9.71 -4.03
N GLU A 106 -22.79 -9.74 -3.95
CA GLU A 106 -23.64 -9.86 -5.13
C GLU A 106 -23.34 -8.76 -6.15
N GLY A 107 -23.15 -9.15 -7.40
CA GLY A 107 -22.85 -8.23 -8.51
C GLY A 107 -21.38 -7.76 -8.58
N LEU A 108 -20.53 -8.17 -7.65
CA LEU A 108 -19.10 -7.83 -7.65
C LEU A 108 -18.22 -9.08 -7.65
N ASN A 109 -17.11 -9.03 -8.37
CA ASN A 109 -16.05 -10.04 -8.20
C ASN A 109 -15.43 -9.92 -6.80
N LYS A 110 -14.98 -11.06 -6.23
CA LYS A 110 -14.23 -11.06 -4.97
C LYS A 110 -13.08 -10.05 -5.02
N SER A 111 -12.88 -9.32 -3.95
CA SER A 111 -11.78 -8.33 -3.87
C SER A 111 -10.41 -8.99 -4.02
N SER A 112 -10.27 -10.27 -3.63
CA SER A 112 -9.04 -11.05 -3.84
C SER A 112 -8.66 -11.20 -5.32
N VAL A 113 -9.62 -11.27 -6.24
CA VAL A 113 -9.35 -11.38 -7.68
C VAL A 113 -8.64 -10.13 -8.19
N GLU A 114 -9.16 -8.96 -7.82
CA GLU A 114 -8.55 -7.67 -8.16
C GLU A 114 -7.18 -7.49 -7.48
N LEU A 115 -7.11 -7.81 -6.18
CA LEU A 115 -5.90 -7.76 -5.38
C LEU A 115 -4.77 -8.57 -6.03
N LEU A 116 -5.03 -9.83 -6.39
CA LEU A 116 -4.05 -10.71 -7.03
C LEU A 116 -3.70 -10.30 -8.46
N ALA A 117 -4.65 -9.75 -9.20
CA ALA A 117 -4.38 -9.17 -10.53
C ALA A 117 -3.41 -7.98 -10.43
N ASN A 118 -3.62 -7.10 -9.43
CA ASN A 118 -2.77 -5.93 -9.22
C ASN A 118 -1.44 -6.27 -8.53
N ALA A 119 -1.35 -7.41 -7.82
CA ALA A 119 -0.08 -7.93 -7.31
C ALA A 119 0.96 -8.16 -8.41
N LYS A 120 0.50 -8.57 -9.58
CA LYS A 120 1.35 -8.92 -10.75
C LYS A 120 1.74 -7.68 -11.60
N LYS A 121 1.22 -6.51 -11.29
CA LYS A 121 1.52 -5.27 -12.02
C LYS A 121 2.61 -4.49 -11.31
N PRO A 122 3.63 -3.97 -12.01
CA PRO A 122 4.55 -3.01 -11.42
C PRO A 122 3.80 -1.72 -11.04
N SER A 123 4.37 -0.95 -10.14
CA SER A 123 3.92 0.41 -9.85
C SER A 123 4.91 1.40 -10.46
N TYR A 124 4.49 2.65 -10.60
CA TYR A 124 5.35 3.70 -11.12
C TYR A 124 5.37 4.89 -10.17
N THR A 125 6.48 5.60 -10.17
CA THR A 125 6.55 6.94 -9.59
C THR A 125 6.78 7.94 -10.70
N ILE A 126 6.11 9.08 -10.61
CA ILE A 126 6.40 10.25 -11.43
C ILE A 126 6.90 11.37 -10.54
N ALA A 127 8.00 12.01 -10.91
CA ALA A 127 8.66 13.04 -10.14
C ALA A 127 8.82 14.33 -10.93
N ALA A 128 8.46 15.45 -10.31
CA ALA A 128 8.65 16.80 -10.83
C ALA A 128 10.07 17.29 -10.47
N VAL A 129 11.06 16.81 -11.21
CA VAL A 129 12.46 17.17 -11.04
C VAL A 129 12.66 18.61 -11.51
N ASN A 130 13.40 19.43 -10.73
CA ASN A 130 13.66 20.84 -11.03
C ASN A 130 12.41 21.69 -11.27
N SER A 131 11.27 21.32 -10.70
CA SER A 131 10.05 22.12 -10.82
C SER A 131 10.24 23.52 -10.19
N PRO A 132 9.73 24.60 -10.82
CA PRO A 132 9.77 25.92 -10.24
C PRO A 132 9.06 25.97 -8.88
N PHE A 133 9.58 26.77 -7.95
CA PHE A 133 9.01 26.86 -6.61
C PHE A 133 7.55 27.33 -6.60
N GLU A 134 7.18 28.19 -7.54
CA GLU A 134 5.85 28.74 -7.70
C GLU A 134 4.80 27.68 -8.03
N THR A 135 5.21 26.53 -8.58
CA THR A 135 4.31 25.43 -8.96
C THR A 135 3.97 24.49 -7.80
N LYS A 136 4.54 24.72 -6.61
CA LYS A 136 4.38 23.84 -5.45
C LYS A 136 2.92 23.57 -5.06
N ASP A 137 2.07 24.61 -5.14
CA ASP A 137 0.67 24.48 -4.72
C ASP A 137 -0.17 23.74 -5.77
N LEU A 138 0.19 23.83 -7.06
CA LEU A 138 -0.37 23.01 -8.13
C LEU A 138 -0.01 21.53 -7.92
N LEU A 139 1.26 21.23 -7.61
CA LEU A 139 1.72 19.88 -7.32
C LEU A 139 1.02 19.29 -6.08
N LYS A 140 0.88 20.07 -5.00
CA LYS A 140 0.15 19.65 -3.80
C LYS A 140 -1.32 19.33 -4.09
N SER A 141 -2.00 20.23 -4.81
CA SER A 141 -3.43 20.04 -5.16
C SER A 141 -3.65 18.76 -5.96
N ARG A 142 -2.65 18.35 -6.77
CA ARG A 142 -2.64 17.12 -7.55
C ARG A 142 -2.08 15.91 -6.76
N ARG A 143 -1.91 16.06 -5.41
CA ARG A 143 -1.48 15.01 -4.47
C ARG A 143 -0.02 14.56 -4.63
N TYR A 144 0.85 15.40 -5.22
CA TYR A 144 2.29 15.17 -5.13
C TYR A 144 2.80 15.41 -3.72
N ARG A 145 3.80 14.63 -3.29
CA ARG A 145 4.45 14.73 -1.99
C ARG A 145 5.88 15.21 -2.19
N TRP A 146 6.35 16.06 -1.28
CA TRP A 146 7.74 16.50 -1.30
C TRP A 146 8.67 15.44 -0.73
N ASN A 147 9.74 15.14 -1.46
CA ASN A 147 10.84 14.32 -0.97
C ASN A 147 12.00 15.24 -0.58
N PRO A 148 12.34 15.41 0.71
CA PRO A 148 13.36 16.35 1.17
C PRO A 148 14.79 15.91 0.80
N GLU A 149 15.05 14.61 0.73
CA GLU A 149 16.37 14.06 0.39
C GLU A 149 16.69 14.25 -1.09
N LYS A 150 15.73 13.91 -1.95
CA LYS A 150 15.86 14.01 -3.41
C LYS A 150 15.49 15.39 -3.96
N ARG A 151 14.90 16.25 -3.12
CA ARG A 151 14.51 17.63 -3.41
C ARG A 151 13.62 17.76 -4.64
N TYR A 152 12.60 16.90 -4.74
CA TYR A 152 11.56 16.99 -5.77
C TYR A 152 10.20 16.55 -5.24
N TRP A 153 9.15 16.95 -5.95
CA TRP A 153 7.78 16.47 -5.75
C TRP A 153 7.58 15.16 -6.50
N TRP A 154 6.88 14.20 -5.91
CA TRP A 154 6.62 12.92 -6.51
C TRP A 154 5.27 12.35 -6.09
N LYS A 155 4.72 11.44 -6.90
CA LYS A 155 3.59 10.58 -6.52
C LYS A 155 3.71 9.21 -7.19
N LYS A 156 2.99 8.23 -6.63
CA LYS A 156 2.77 6.95 -7.30
C LYS A 156 1.67 7.11 -8.34
N VAL A 157 1.83 6.44 -9.47
CA VAL A 157 0.87 6.41 -10.57
C VAL A 157 0.71 5.00 -11.10
N LEU A 158 -0.42 4.72 -11.70
CA LEU A 158 -0.64 3.51 -12.49
C LEU A 158 -0.03 3.70 -13.89
N ILE A 159 0.24 2.61 -14.58
CA ILE A 159 0.80 2.68 -15.94
C ILE A 159 -0.08 3.48 -16.88
N GLU A 160 -1.39 3.34 -16.74
CA GLU A 160 -2.41 4.03 -17.54
C GLU A 160 -2.47 5.54 -17.27
N GLU A 161 -1.95 5.98 -16.14
CA GLU A 161 -1.96 7.39 -15.71
C GLU A 161 -0.69 8.13 -16.12
N ILE A 162 0.37 7.42 -16.52
CA ILE A 162 1.71 8.01 -16.76
C ILE A 162 1.64 9.10 -17.83
N ASP A 163 1.03 8.82 -18.96
CA ASP A 163 1.02 9.77 -20.08
C ASP A 163 0.14 10.98 -19.77
N ILE A 164 -0.99 10.79 -19.10
CA ILE A 164 -1.85 11.88 -18.61
C ILE A 164 -1.07 12.79 -17.64
N GLU A 165 -0.30 12.20 -16.74
CA GLU A 165 0.49 12.98 -15.79
C GLU A 165 1.67 13.68 -16.45
N LYS A 166 2.34 13.07 -17.43
CA LYS A 166 3.40 13.72 -18.20
C LYS A 166 2.88 14.94 -18.96
N GLU A 167 1.74 14.79 -19.65
CA GLU A 167 1.10 15.87 -20.37
C GLU A 167 0.72 17.02 -19.42
N TRP A 168 0.05 16.69 -18.31
CA TRP A 168 -0.29 17.68 -17.31
C TRP A 168 0.95 18.40 -16.76
N MET A 169 2.04 17.69 -16.47
CA MET A 169 3.28 18.29 -15.97
C MET A 169 3.95 19.15 -17.06
N ALA A 170 3.91 18.73 -18.31
CA ALA A 170 4.43 19.52 -19.41
C ALA A 170 3.74 20.90 -19.48
N ASP A 171 2.41 20.90 -19.41
CA ASP A 171 1.60 22.11 -19.56
C ASP A 171 1.64 23.02 -18.33
N ASN A 172 1.63 22.46 -17.13
CA ASN A 172 1.43 23.23 -15.89
C ASN A 172 2.72 23.49 -15.09
N ILE A 173 3.78 22.71 -15.36
CA ILE A 173 5.03 22.77 -14.58
C ILE A 173 6.23 23.15 -15.47
N TYR A 174 6.29 22.67 -16.71
CA TYR A 174 7.50 22.71 -17.54
C TYR A 174 7.35 23.47 -18.87
N ASN A 175 6.36 24.34 -19.01
CA ASN A 175 6.18 25.19 -20.20
C ASN A 175 6.13 24.42 -21.53
N GLY A 176 5.40 23.32 -21.55
CA GLY A 176 5.08 22.56 -22.76
C GLY A 176 5.91 21.30 -23.01
N HIS A 177 6.99 21.04 -22.24
CA HIS A 177 7.81 19.83 -22.43
C HIS A 177 8.06 19.13 -21.08
N PHE A 178 7.66 17.86 -20.95
CA PHE A 178 7.91 17.07 -19.75
C PHE A 178 9.42 16.95 -19.47
N GLN A 179 9.84 17.42 -18.31
CA GLN A 179 11.22 17.35 -17.83
C GLN A 179 11.33 16.57 -16.51
N GLY A 180 10.25 15.93 -16.12
CA GLY A 180 10.20 15.09 -14.93
C GLY A 180 10.87 13.73 -15.14
N LYS A 181 10.73 12.85 -14.15
CA LYS A 181 11.25 11.49 -14.19
C LYS A 181 10.13 10.51 -13.91
N VAL A 182 10.14 9.38 -14.63
CA VAL A 182 9.28 8.23 -14.33
C VAL A 182 10.17 7.05 -13.99
N ASP A 183 9.96 6.46 -12.83
CA ASP A 183 10.66 5.26 -12.39
C ASP A 183 9.65 4.13 -12.16
N GLU A 184 9.98 2.95 -12.68
CA GLU A 184 9.24 1.73 -12.36
C GLU A 184 9.63 1.22 -10.97
N ILE A 185 8.63 0.79 -10.22
CA ILE A 185 8.79 0.09 -8.94
C ILE A 185 8.47 -1.38 -9.21
N GLY A 186 9.50 -2.21 -9.22
CA GLY A 186 9.36 -3.66 -9.40
C GLY A 186 8.44 -4.28 -8.35
N LEU A 187 7.96 -5.49 -8.62
CA LEU A 187 6.96 -6.18 -7.79
C LEU A 187 7.43 -6.36 -6.34
N THR A 188 8.71 -6.70 -6.15
CA THR A 188 9.30 -6.87 -4.81
C THR A 188 9.69 -5.54 -4.14
N GLU A 189 9.61 -4.42 -4.86
CA GLU A 189 9.93 -3.09 -4.32
C GLU A 189 8.68 -2.32 -3.86
N LYS A 190 7.47 -2.82 -4.21
CA LYS A 190 6.23 -2.21 -3.75
C LYS A 190 6.17 -2.19 -2.22
N TYR A 191 5.74 -1.07 -1.65
CA TYR A 191 5.53 -0.90 -0.20
C TYR A 191 6.80 -0.94 0.66
N LYS A 192 8.01 -0.98 0.09
CA LYS A 192 9.24 -0.67 0.84
C LYS A 192 9.22 0.78 1.32
N SER A 193 9.68 1.02 2.54
CA SER A 193 9.83 2.33 3.18
C SER A 193 11.29 2.75 3.24
#